data_bdc2b01cfaab9c52eca55bd2ab76a0de
#
_entry.id   bdc2b01cfaab9c52eca55bd2ab76a0de
#
_cell.length_a   1.000
_cell.length_b   1.000
_cell.length_c   1.000
_cell.angle_alpha   90.00
_cell.angle_beta   90.00
_cell.angle_gamma   90.00
#
_symmetry.space_group_name_H-M   'P 1'
#
loop_
_entity.id
_entity.type
_entity.pdbx_description
1 polymer ?
#
loop_
_entity_poly.entity_id
_entity_poly.type
_entity_poly.pdbx_seq_one_letter_code
_entity_poly.pdbx_strand_id
1 'polypeptide(L)'
;MRKNVRQVLETIVAIPKAMLSPLFLIKEHSIVNPEATNKVMACTNRASWSPWMASKLQKQPKLVQKNNKKFVYCTSFDYLCGMIMDLEHIGNIPVSTATVASLFPEMSAGNQKVLQLETAGKVIRLKRGLYVIAPKVSRVSLSTELIANHLYAPSYVSRQTALRYYGLIPEAVYTTQSMTIKHSRHFDTPVGRFEYQMISREAFSVGVTSINQHSYSFLMATPEKALCDLIANSPNVNLRYLKDVEAYLEGDIRMDIDDFLRMDVGIFERYTQVGKKGKSIETLIKYIKK
;
A
#
# COMPACT_ATOMS: atom_id res chain seq x y z
N MET A 1 -36.74 -2.43 -2.11
CA MET A 1 -35.59 -1.66 -1.61
C MET A 1 -35.39 -1.63 -0.09
N ARG A 2 -36.29 -2.23 0.73
CA ARG A 2 -36.15 -2.22 2.22
C ARG A 2 -35.47 -3.46 2.83
N LYS A 3 -35.11 -4.50 2.06
CA LYS A 3 -34.48 -5.73 2.55
C LYS A 3 -32.95 -5.68 2.68
N ASN A 4 -32.26 -4.79 1.93
CA ASN A 4 -30.79 -4.73 1.97
C ASN A 4 -30.18 -3.94 3.13
N VAL A 5 -30.98 -3.11 3.82
CA VAL A 5 -30.45 -2.31 4.94
C VAL A 5 -30.32 -3.15 6.23
N ARG A 6 -31.17 -4.19 6.38
CA ARG A 6 -31.12 -5.08 7.56
C ARG A 6 -29.91 -6.02 7.57
N GLN A 7 -29.49 -6.49 6.39
CA GLN A 7 -28.34 -7.38 6.25
C GLN A 7 -27.00 -6.66 6.47
N VAL A 8 -26.91 -5.36 6.16
CA VAL A 8 -25.72 -4.53 6.44
C VAL A 8 -25.59 -4.20 7.92
N LEU A 9 -26.73 -4.07 8.64
CA LEU A 9 -26.72 -3.81 10.08
C LEU A 9 -26.32 -5.04 10.91
N GLU A 10 -26.61 -6.26 10.45
CA GLU A 10 -26.22 -7.48 11.17
C GLU A 10 -24.72 -7.80 11.06
N THR A 11 -24.03 -7.28 10.02
CA THR A 11 -22.57 -7.45 9.85
C THR A 11 -21.76 -6.48 10.75
N ILE A 12 -22.38 -5.41 11.24
CA ILE A 12 -21.74 -4.40 12.13
C ILE A 12 -21.75 -4.83 13.61
N VAL A 13 -22.57 -5.81 13.98
CA VAL A 13 -22.71 -6.28 15.38
C VAL A 13 -21.51 -7.10 15.88
N ALA A 14 -20.56 -7.47 15.00
CA ALA A 14 -19.37 -8.25 15.35
C ALA A 14 -18.16 -7.43 15.84
N ILE A 15 -18.29 -6.09 16.00
CA ILE A 15 -17.23 -5.24 16.53
C ILE A 15 -17.35 -5.15 18.05
N PRO A 16 -16.29 -5.43 18.83
CA PRO A 16 -16.36 -5.34 20.31
C PRO A 16 -16.77 -3.93 20.75
N LYS A 17 -17.76 -3.85 21.62
CA LYS A 17 -18.31 -2.59 22.19
C LYS A 17 -17.28 -1.63 22.81
N ALA A 18 -16.06 -2.07 23.03
CA ALA A 18 -14.98 -1.26 23.60
C ALA A 18 -14.33 -0.25 22.63
N MET A 19 -14.65 -0.30 21.31
CA MET A 19 -14.07 0.60 20.30
C MET A 19 -15.07 1.59 19.69
N LEU A 20 -16.29 1.62 20.15
CA LEU A 20 -17.27 2.63 19.72
C LEU A 20 -17.00 3.93 20.48
N SER A 21 -16.33 4.87 19.84
CA SER A 21 -16.21 6.24 20.37
C SER A 21 -17.60 6.89 20.46
N PRO A 22 -17.83 7.82 21.43
CA PRO A 22 -19.13 8.44 21.68
C PRO A 22 -19.77 9.17 20.49
N LEU A 23 -19.01 9.38 19.41
CA LEU A 23 -19.45 10.08 18.19
C LEU A 23 -20.42 9.28 17.31
N PHE A 24 -20.49 7.95 17.47
CA PHE A 24 -21.38 7.10 16.66
C PHE A 24 -22.85 7.12 17.17
N LEU A 25 -23.07 7.51 18.42
CA LEU A 25 -24.42 7.59 19.03
C LEU A 25 -25.21 8.85 18.67
N ILE A 26 -24.59 9.83 18.02
CA ILE A 26 -25.23 11.11 17.67
C ILE A 26 -26.04 11.02 16.36
N LYS A 27 -25.88 9.97 15.57
CA LYS A 27 -26.50 9.85 14.24
C LYS A 27 -27.94 9.33 14.23
N GLU A 28 -28.47 8.82 15.34
CA GLU A 28 -29.82 8.23 15.39
C GLU A 28 -30.90 9.07 16.06
N HIS A 29 -30.57 10.17 16.76
CA HIS A 29 -31.55 11.03 17.39
C HIS A 29 -31.36 12.50 17.01
N SER A 30 -31.79 12.85 15.81
CA SER A 30 -31.79 14.23 15.33
C SER A 30 -33.10 14.96 15.62
N ILE A 31 -33.37 15.22 16.89
CA ILE A 31 -34.14 16.39 17.32
C ILE A 31 -33.31 17.01 18.44
N VAL A 32 -32.43 17.96 18.08
CA VAL A 32 -31.48 18.52 19.03
C VAL A 32 -32.15 19.59 19.86
N ASN A 33 -32.30 19.32 21.15
CA ASN A 33 -32.57 20.31 22.19
C ASN A 33 -31.29 21.20 22.36
N PRO A 34 -31.38 22.54 22.41
CA PRO A 34 -30.23 23.45 22.56
C PRO A 34 -29.36 23.18 23.80
N GLU A 35 -29.91 22.60 24.83
CA GLU A 35 -29.16 22.21 26.04
C GLU A 35 -28.21 21.02 25.81
N ALA A 36 -28.51 20.13 24.83
CA ALA A 36 -27.65 19.00 24.50
C ALA A 36 -26.37 19.46 23.76
N THR A 37 -26.46 20.52 22.96
CA THR A 37 -25.31 21.09 22.23
C THR A 37 -24.29 21.71 23.17
N ASN A 38 -24.73 22.32 24.27
CA ASN A 38 -23.83 22.88 25.27
C ASN A 38 -23.13 21.80 26.11
N LYS A 39 -23.77 20.66 26.35
CA LYS A 39 -23.17 19.52 27.07
C LYS A 39 -22.13 18.78 26.23
N VAL A 40 -22.35 18.64 24.91
CA VAL A 40 -21.37 17.99 24.01
C VAL A 40 -20.10 18.85 23.86
N MET A 41 -20.23 20.18 23.84
CA MET A 41 -19.05 21.08 23.85
C MET A 41 -18.28 21.06 25.19
N ALA A 42 -18.91 20.71 26.29
CA ALA A 42 -18.24 20.64 27.59
C ALA A 42 -17.43 19.34 27.79
N CYS A 43 -17.72 18.27 27.04
CA CYS A 43 -17.05 16.98 27.15
C CYS A 43 -15.80 16.84 26.25
N THR A 44 -15.53 17.77 25.35
CA THR A 44 -14.27 17.80 24.60
C THR A 44 -13.22 18.51 25.45
N ASN A 45 -12.32 17.74 26.03
CA ASN A 45 -11.24 18.22 26.90
C ASN A 45 -10.42 19.32 26.20
N ARG A 46 -10.59 20.59 26.61
CA ARG A 46 -9.92 21.79 26.09
C ARG A 46 -8.41 21.79 26.30
N ALA A 47 -7.85 20.83 27.02
CA ALA A 47 -6.45 20.84 27.44
C ALA A 47 -5.42 20.48 26.35
N SER A 48 -5.86 20.00 25.18
CA SER A 48 -4.94 19.53 24.11
C SER A 48 -4.95 20.38 22.82
N TRP A 49 -5.62 21.51 22.81
CA TRP A 49 -5.78 22.33 21.61
C TRP A 49 -4.73 23.46 21.55
N SER A 50 -4.02 23.57 20.41
CA SER A 50 -3.09 24.68 20.21
C SER A 50 -3.84 26.02 20.18
N PRO A 51 -3.20 27.14 20.64
CA PRO A 51 -3.81 28.47 20.63
C PRO A 51 -4.33 28.94 19.24
N TRP A 52 -3.72 28.42 18.18
CA TRP A 52 -4.10 28.67 16.80
C TRP A 52 -5.45 28.00 16.42
N MET A 53 -5.75 26.82 16.96
CA MET A 53 -7.03 26.15 16.76
C MET A 53 -8.18 26.85 17.48
N ALA A 54 -7.93 27.35 18.69
CA ALA A 54 -8.94 28.04 19.49
C ALA A 54 -9.40 29.35 18.85
N SER A 55 -8.53 30.08 18.15
CA SER A 55 -8.87 31.35 17.50
C SER A 55 -9.76 31.22 16.24
N LYS A 56 -9.75 30.02 15.58
CA LYS A 56 -10.58 29.75 14.40
C LYS A 56 -11.99 29.21 14.73
N LEU A 57 -12.20 28.73 15.95
CA LEU A 57 -13.48 28.17 16.42
C LEU A 57 -14.49 29.26 16.88
N GLN A 58 -14.12 30.54 16.86
CA GLN A 58 -15.01 31.62 17.24
C GLN A 58 -16.07 32.01 16.19
N LYS A 59 -16.08 31.38 15.02
CA LYS A 59 -17.19 31.59 14.06
C LYS A 59 -18.38 30.71 14.44
N GLN A 60 -19.38 31.33 15.04
CA GLN A 60 -20.65 30.67 15.37
C GLN A 60 -21.27 29.99 14.14
N PRO A 61 -21.87 28.78 14.28
CA PRO A 61 -22.56 28.11 13.19
C PRO A 61 -23.72 28.98 12.71
N LYS A 62 -23.79 29.23 11.41
CA LYS A 62 -24.93 29.96 10.83
C LYS A 62 -26.16 29.09 10.85
N LEU A 63 -27.18 29.47 11.61
CA LEU A 63 -28.53 28.90 11.59
C LEU A 63 -29.24 29.37 10.31
N VAL A 64 -29.56 28.47 9.43
CA VAL A 64 -30.43 28.72 8.27
C VAL A 64 -31.75 28.01 8.48
N GLN A 65 -32.85 28.76 8.39
CA GLN A 65 -34.20 28.25 8.50
C GLN A 65 -34.74 27.96 7.08
N LYS A 66 -35.09 26.73 6.78
CA LYS A 66 -35.78 26.35 5.54
C LYS A 66 -36.94 25.43 5.90
N ASN A 67 -38.15 25.80 5.50
CA ASN A 67 -39.40 25.05 5.71
C ASN A 67 -39.65 24.63 7.17
N ASN A 68 -39.62 25.58 8.11
CA ASN A 68 -39.84 25.37 9.56
C ASN A 68 -38.95 24.33 10.24
N LYS A 69 -37.88 23.87 9.63
CA LYS A 69 -36.85 23.00 10.24
C LYS A 69 -35.55 23.82 10.39
N LYS A 70 -35.03 23.88 11.63
CA LYS A 70 -33.71 24.46 11.91
C LYS A 70 -32.63 23.43 11.57
N PHE A 71 -31.78 23.71 10.61
CA PHE A 71 -30.59 22.91 10.30
C PHE A 71 -29.35 23.65 10.82
N VAL A 72 -28.53 22.95 11.58
CA VAL A 72 -27.20 23.42 11.93
C VAL A 72 -26.26 22.95 10.82
N TYR A 73 -25.74 23.91 10.04
CA TYR A 73 -24.69 23.59 9.06
C TYR A 73 -23.35 23.51 9.78
N CYS A 74 -22.72 22.34 9.72
CA CYS A 74 -21.32 22.20 10.09
C CYS A 74 -20.47 23.17 9.29
N THR A 75 -19.61 23.91 9.96
CA THR A 75 -18.66 24.80 9.31
C THR A 75 -17.71 23.99 8.45
N SER A 76 -17.10 24.61 7.42
CA SER A 76 -16.13 23.96 6.53
C SER A 76 -14.99 23.22 7.27
N PHE A 77 -14.79 23.51 8.55
CA PHE A 77 -13.80 22.91 9.41
C PHE A 77 -14.20 21.49 9.87
N ASP A 78 -15.46 21.27 10.28
CA ASP A 78 -15.94 19.94 10.71
C ASP A 78 -15.98 18.99 9.53
N TYR A 79 -16.37 19.48 8.35
CA TYR A 79 -16.30 18.73 7.10
C TYR A 79 -14.86 18.36 6.70
N LEU A 80 -13.91 19.29 6.88
CA LEU A 80 -12.49 19.05 6.58
C LEU A 80 -11.87 18.08 7.59
N CYS A 81 -12.27 18.13 8.85
CA CYS A 81 -11.81 17.24 9.92
C CYS A 81 -12.30 15.80 9.70
N GLY A 82 -13.60 15.60 9.44
CA GLY A 82 -14.15 14.29 9.08
C GLY A 82 -13.49 13.70 7.84
N MET A 83 -13.25 14.52 6.83
CA MET A 83 -12.59 14.13 5.58
C MET A 83 -11.14 13.67 5.77
N ILE A 84 -10.39 14.30 6.70
CA ILE A 84 -9.01 13.90 7.00
C ILE A 84 -9.02 12.55 7.73
N MET A 85 -9.95 12.34 8.64
CA MET A 85 -10.11 11.06 9.35
C MET A 85 -10.40 9.89 8.41
N ASP A 86 -11.24 10.10 7.39
CA ASP A 86 -11.54 9.05 6.39
C ASP A 86 -10.31 8.70 5.53
N LEU A 87 -9.49 9.70 5.17
CA LEU A 87 -8.25 9.46 4.42
C LEU A 87 -7.17 8.78 5.29
N GLU A 88 -7.09 9.10 6.58
CA GLU A 88 -6.15 8.44 7.51
C GLU A 88 -6.40 6.93 7.57
N HIS A 89 -7.66 6.49 7.55
CA HIS A 89 -8.02 5.05 7.63
C HIS A 89 -7.60 4.22 6.41
N ILE A 90 -7.38 4.84 5.24
CA ILE A 90 -6.86 4.14 4.06
C ILE A 90 -5.39 3.71 4.28
N GLY A 91 -4.65 4.44 5.11
CA GLY A 91 -3.25 4.16 5.38
C GLY A 91 -2.36 4.37 4.15
N ASN A 92 -1.49 3.40 3.88
CA ASN A 92 -0.52 3.43 2.77
C ASN A 92 -0.95 2.58 1.56
N ILE A 93 -2.17 2.05 1.55
CA ILE A 93 -2.67 1.19 0.47
C ILE A 93 -2.96 2.04 -0.77
N PRO A 94 -2.43 1.67 -1.97
CA PRO A 94 -2.77 2.34 -3.21
C PRO A 94 -4.24 2.17 -3.57
N VAL A 95 -4.92 3.28 -3.87
CA VAL A 95 -6.37 3.33 -4.12
C VAL A 95 -6.70 3.94 -5.48
N SER A 96 -7.85 3.52 -6.04
CA SER A 96 -8.33 4.06 -7.31
C SER A 96 -8.95 5.46 -7.14
N THR A 97 -9.04 6.21 -8.26
CA THR A 97 -9.82 7.48 -8.29
C THR A 97 -11.23 7.29 -7.77
N ALA A 98 -11.89 6.18 -8.16
CA ALA A 98 -13.26 5.89 -7.73
C ALA A 98 -13.36 5.69 -6.22
N THR A 99 -12.39 4.96 -5.63
CA THR A 99 -12.32 4.74 -4.18
C THR A 99 -12.12 6.07 -3.42
N VAL A 100 -11.22 6.94 -3.90
CA VAL A 100 -11.05 8.26 -3.28
C VAL A 100 -12.32 9.12 -3.45
N ALA A 101 -12.95 9.09 -4.62
CA ALA A 101 -14.17 9.84 -4.90
C ALA A 101 -15.36 9.37 -4.04
N SER A 102 -15.47 8.06 -3.75
CA SER A 102 -16.56 7.51 -2.93
C SER A 102 -16.54 7.95 -1.47
N LEU A 103 -15.41 8.47 -0.99
CA LEU A 103 -15.33 9.11 0.34
C LEU A 103 -16.06 10.46 0.40
N PHE A 104 -16.46 11.01 -0.76
CA PHE A 104 -17.10 12.32 -0.88
C PHE A 104 -18.44 12.23 -1.64
N PRO A 105 -19.43 11.48 -1.13
CA PRO A 105 -20.69 11.18 -1.86
C PRO A 105 -21.55 12.44 -2.11
N GLU A 106 -21.34 13.49 -1.34
CA GLU A 106 -22.10 14.75 -1.47
C GLU A 106 -21.62 15.63 -2.63
N MET A 107 -20.52 15.26 -3.27
CA MET A 107 -19.95 16.04 -4.38
C MET A 107 -20.29 15.40 -5.73
N SER A 108 -21.06 16.11 -6.54
CA SER A 108 -21.41 15.68 -7.91
C SER A 108 -20.18 15.49 -8.83
N ALA A 109 -19.05 16.10 -8.49
CA ALA A 109 -17.79 16.08 -9.27
C ALA A 109 -16.63 15.44 -8.49
N GLY A 110 -16.75 14.16 -8.12
CA GLY A 110 -15.74 13.43 -7.35
C GLY A 110 -14.32 13.49 -7.94
N ASN A 111 -14.18 13.49 -9.27
CA ASN A 111 -12.88 13.62 -9.94
C ASN A 111 -12.20 14.99 -9.69
N GLN A 112 -12.97 16.08 -9.63
CA GLN A 112 -12.43 17.40 -9.29
C GLN A 112 -11.94 17.44 -7.85
N LYS A 113 -12.60 16.72 -6.94
CA LYS A 113 -12.16 16.61 -5.54
C LYS A 113 -10.82 15.88 -5.43
N VAL A 114 -10.64 14.79 -6.16
CA VAL A 114 -9.35 14.08 -6.19
C VAL A 114 -8.23 14.99 -6.67
N LEU A 115 -8.47 15.81 -7.71
CA LEU A 115 -7.50 16.78 -8.20
C LEU A 115 -7.17 17.86 -7.15
N GLN A 116 -8.18 18.36 -6.41
CA GLN A 116 -7.96 19.29 -5.30
C GLN A 116 -7.10 18.67 -4.18
N LEU A 117 -7.32 17.39 -3.85
CA LEU A 117 -6.53 16.68 -2.86
C LEU A 117 -5.09 16.46 -3.33
N GLU A 118 -4.89 16.18 -4.61
CA GLU A 118 -3.56 16.06 -5.24
C GLU A 118 -2.82 17.40 -5.18
N THR A 119 -3.47 18.50 -5.61
CA THR A 119 -2.91 19.86 -5.56
C THR A 119 -2.59 20.29 -4.11
N ALA A 120 -3.44 19.94 -3.14
CA ALA A 120 -3.19 20.17 -1.72
C ALA A 120 -2.12 19.26 -1.13
N GLY A 121 -1.57 18.32 -1.90
CA GLY A 121 -0.57 17.34 -1.49
C GLY A 121 -1.06 16.39 -0.40
N LYS A 122 -2.37 16.11 -0.34
CA LYS A 122 -2.97 15.14 0.57
C LYS A 122 -2.93 13.73 0.00
N VAL A 123 -2.99 13.60 -1.32
CA VAL A 123 -2.79 12.36 -2.06
C VAL A 123 -1.65 12.53 -3.05
N ILE A 124 -0.94 11.45 -3.33
CA ILE A 124 0.17 11.39 -4.29
C ILE A 124 -0.28 10.52 -5.45
N ARG A 125 -0.19 11.04 -6.66
CA ARG A 125 -0.52 10.30 -7.87
C ARG A 125 0.61 9.37 -8.26
N LEU A 126 0.34 8.07 -8.36
CA LEU A 126 1.30 7.06 -8.85
C LEU A 126 1.24 6.90 -10.37
N LYS A 127 0.03 6.85 -10.91
CA LYS A 127 -0.28 6.86 -12.34
C LYS A 127 -1.71 7.37 -12.55
N ARG A 128 -2.14 7.50 -13.80
CA ARG A 128 -3.54 7.85 -14.10
C ARG A 128 -4.50 6.86 -13.43
N GLY A 129 -5.34 7.36 -12.54
CA GLY A 129 -6.36 6.58 -11.86
C GLY A 129 -5.90 5.82 -10.60
N LEU A 130 -4.63 5.97 -10.16
CA LEU A 130 -4.11 5.31 -8.96
C LEU A 130 -3.35 6.31 -8.08
N TYR A 131 -3.68 6.33 -6.81
CA TYR A 131 -3.17 7.27 -5.81
C TYR A 131 -2.77 6.56 -4.53
N VAL A 132 -1.89 7.19 -3.74
CA VAL A 132 -1.65 6.84 -2.33
C VAL A 132 -1.90 8.07 -1.47
N ILE A 133 -2.30 7.84 -0.22
CA ILE A 133 -2.43 8.92 0.74
C ILE A 133 -1.04 9.39 1.18
N ALA A 134 -0.84 10.70 1.21
CA ALA A 134 0.45 11.24 1.61
C ALA A 134 0.77 10.87 3.08
N PRO A 135 2.03 10.49 3.41
CA PRO A 135 2.41 10.10 4.78
C PRO A 135 2.07 11.13 5.86
N LYS A 136 2.08 12.41 5.50
CA LYS A 136 1.67 13.51 6.38
C LYS A 136 0.19 13.49 6.77
N VAL A 137 -0.66 12.77 6.00
CA VAL A 137 -2.10 12.60 6.26
C VAL A 137 -2.35 11.23 6.88
N SER A 138 -1.85 10.15 6.28
CA SER A 138 -2.05 8.79 6.76
C SER A 138 -1.25 8.44 8.01
N ARG A 139 -0.20 9.21 8.33
CA ARG A 139 0.77 8.95 9.42
C ARG A 139 1.49 7.61 9.29
N VAL A 140 1.38 6.97 8.13
CA VAL A 140 2.01 5.68 7.83
C VAL A 140 3.03 5.90 6.72
N SER A 141 4.22 5.30 6.87
CA SER A 141 5.25 5.31 5.82
C SER A 141 4.78 4.54 4.59
N LEU A 142 5.16 5.01 3.41
CA LEU A 142 4.85 4.31 2.17
C LEU A 142 5.75 3.10 2.01
N SER A 143 5.17 1.97 1.58
CA SER A 143 5.92 0.79 1.17
C SER A 143 6.02 0.78 -0.35
N THR A 144 7.25 0.81 -0.86
CA THR A 144 7.53 0.71 -2.30
C THR A 144 7.15 -0.66 -2.85
N GLU A 145 7.28 -1.72 -2.05
CA GLU A 145 6.93 -3.10 -2.39
C GLU A 145 5.41 -3.25 -2.59
N LEU A 146 4.62 -2.72 -1.65
CA LEU A 146 3.16 -2.69 -1.77
C LEU A 146 2.72 -1.88 -3.00
N ILE A 147 3.30 -0.69 -3.18
CA ILE A 147 3.01 0.16 -4.33
C ILE A 147 3.35 -0.56 -5.64
N ALA A 148 4.49 -1.27 -5.71
CA ALA A 148 4.89 -2.02 -6.89
C ALA A 148 3.84 -3.06 -7.29
N ASN A 149 3.30 -3.81 -6.34
CA ASN A 149 2.27 -4.82 -6.61
C ASN A 149 0.98 -4.20 -7.17
N HIS A 150 0.57 -3.01 -6.68
CA HIS A 150 -0.64 -2.33 -7.15
C HIS A 150 -0.43 -1.54 -8.44
N LEU A 151 0.78 -1.02 -8.66
CA LEU A 151 1.06 -0.15 -9.80
C LEU A 151 0.94 -0.89 -11.14
N TYR A 152 1.37 -2.16 -11.20
CA TYR A 152 1.30 -2.96 -12.43
C TYR A 152 1.00 -4.44 -12.14
N ALA A 153 -0.18 -4.72 -11.59
CA ALA A 153 -0.63 -6.08 -11.29
C ALA A 153 -1.01 -6.88 -12.57
N PRO A 154 -0.83 -8.24 -12.58
CA PRO A 154 -0.20 -9.01 -11.54
C PRO A 154 1.34 -8.90 -11.60
N SER A 155 1.96 -8.72 -10.46
CA SER A 155 3.41 -8.66 -10.30
C SER A 155 3.83 -9.05 -8.88
N TYR A 156 5.08 -9.39 -8.71
CA TYR A 156 5.71 -9.58 -7.40
C TYR A 156 7.10 -8.91 -7.40
N VAL A 157 7.53 -8.44 -6.25
CA VAL A 157 8.86 -7.82 -6.06
C VAL A 157 9.92 -8.92 -6.11
N SER A 158 11.02 -8.70 -6.81
CA SER A 158 12.05 -9.71 -7.05
C SER A 158 13.44 -9.11 -7.31
N ARG A 159 14.36 -9.94 -7.76
CA ARG A 159 15.73 -9.57 -8.16
C ARG A 159 16.48 -8.91 -7.00
N GLN A 160 17.27 -7.87 -7.26
CA GLN A 160 18.06 -7.18 -6.23
C GLN A 160 17.18 -6.56 -5.13
N THR A 161 15.97 -6.09 -5.45
CA THR A 161 15.07 -5.53 -4.44
C THR A 161 14.67 -6.56 -3.40
N ALA A 162 14.33 -7.79 -3.81
CA ALA A 162 14.00 -8.86 -2.89
C ALA A 162 15.24 -9.38 -2.13
N LEU A 163 16.39 -9.57 -2.82
CA LEU A 163 17.62 -9.98 -2.15
C LEU A 163 18.04 -9.00 -1.06
N ARG A 164 17.93 -7.70 -1.34
CA ARG A 164 18.20 -6.66 -0.33
C ARG A 164 17.20 -6.69 0.82
N TYR A 165 15.92 -6.89 0.53
CA TYR A 165 14.87 -6.99 1.57
C TYR A 165 15.19 -8.10 2.58
N TYR A 166 15.73 -9.23 2.11
CA TYR A 166 16.18 -10.34 2.95
C TYR A 166 17.59 -10.12 3.56
N GLY A 167 18.25 -9.00 3.25
CA GLY A 167 19.59 -8.70 3.77
C GLY A 167 20.73 -9.48 3.14
N LEU A 168 20.50 -10.14 1.98
CA LEU A 168 21.45 -11.01 1.31
C LEU A 168 22.47 -10.26 0.45
N ILE A 169 22.23 -9.00 0.11
CA ILE A 169 23.13 -8.13 -0.64
C ILE A 169 23.27 -6.79 0.05
N PRO A 170 24.46 -6.20 0.09
CA PRO A 170 24.70 -4.92 0.77
C PRO A 170 24.29 -3.71 -0.07
N GLU A 171 24.15 -3.83 -1.39
CA GLU A 171 23.92 -2.73 -2.30
C GLU A 171 22.60 -2.01 -2.06
N ALA A 172 22.62 -0.67 -2.14
CA ALA A 172 21.41 0.13 -2.15
C ALA A 172 20.68 -0.01 -3.48
N VAL A 173 19.43 -0.45 -3.43
CA VAL A 173 18.57 -0.60 -4.61
C VAL A 173 17.61 0.59 -4.68
N TYR A 174 17.86 1.52 -5.61
CA TYR A 174 17.06 2.75 -5.77
C TYR A 174 15.82 2.57 -6.65
N THR A 175 15.76 1.49 -7.43
CA THR A 175 14.63 1.15 -8.29
C THR A 175 13.97 -0.12 -7.79
N THR A 176 12.68 -0.07 -7.48
CA THR A 176 11.94 -1.27 -7.07
C THR A 176 11.75 -2.17 -8.28
N GLN A 177 12.36 -3.35 -8.24
CA GLN A 177 12.38 -4.33 -9.32
C GLN A 177 11.31 -5.40 -9.07
N SER A 178 10.48 -5.64 -10.08
CA SER A 178 9.36 -6.59 -10.01
C SER A 178 9.30 -7.45 -11.27
N MET A 179 8.73 -8.64 -11.13
CA MET A 179 8.43 -9.53 -12.24
C MET A 179 6.94 -9.53 -12.54
N THR A 180 6.56 -9.65 -13.80
CA THR A 180 5.17 -9.64 -14.25
C THR A 180 4.97 -10.59 -15.43
N ILE A 181 3.75 -11.11 -15.61
CA ILE A 181 3.37 -11.87 -16.81
C ILE A 181 3.01 -10.95 -18.00
N LYS A 182 2.96 -9.64 -17.79
CA LYS A 182 2.72 -8.62 -18.83
C LYS A 182 4.03 -8.17 -19.46
N HIS A 183 3.94 -7.33 -20.49
CA HIS A 183 5.10 -6.73 -21.11
C HIS A 183 5.92 -5.92 -20.09
N SER A 184 7.25 -5.95 -20.26
CA SER A 184 8.17 -5.16 -19.45
C SER A 184 7.84 -3.67 -19.51
N ARG A 185 7.94 -2.97 -18.38
CA ARG A 185 7.57 -1.56 -18.27
C ARG A 185 8.31 -0.86 -17.13
N HIS A 186 8.49 0.45 -17.29
CA HIS A 186 9.03 1.33 -16.26
C HIS A 186 7.99 2.38 -15.85
N PHE A 187 8.02 2.77 -14.59
CA PHE A 187 7.23 3.87 -14.06
C PHE A 187 8.12 4.75 -13.19
N ASP A 188 8.14 6.03 -13.51
CA ASP A 188 8.71 7.08 -12.68
C ASP A 188 7.57 7.76 -11.95
N THR A 189 7.61 7.73 -10.63
CA THR A 189 6.57 8.29 -9.76
C THR A 189 7.19 9.23 -8.73
N PRO A 190 6.40 10.12 -8.10
CA PRO A 190 6.91 10.95 -7.01
C PRO A 190 7.40 10.17 -5.78
N VAL A 191 7.04 8.87 -5.68
CA VAL A 191 7.44 7.98 -4.56
C VAL A 191 8.74 7.24 -4.87
N GLY A 192 9.05 7.01 -6.16
CA GLY A 192 10.24 6.28 -6.59
C GLY A 192 10.10 5.69 -7.98
N ARG A 193 11.14 5.00 -8.41
CA ARG A 193 11.20 4.32 -9.71
C ARG A 193 10.82 2.86 -9.56
N PHE A 194 10.06 2.34 -10.53
CA PHE A 194 9.56 0.97 -10.56
C PHE A 194 9.86 0.34 -11.92
N GLU A 195 10.50 -0.82 -11.90
CA GLU A 195 10.85 -1.60 -13.08
C GLU A 195 10.13 -2.94 -13.05
N TYR A 196 9.48 -3.30 -14.16
CA TYR A 196 8.80 -4.56 -14.35
C TYR A 196 9.41 -5.31 -15.51
N GLN A 197 9.87 -6.53 -15.28
CA GLN A 197 10.38 -7.43 -16.28
C GLN A 197 9.40 -8.58 -16.53
N MET A 198 9.26 -8.95 -17.81
CA MET A 198 8.36 -10.03 -18.20
C MET A 198 8.95 -11.39 -17.88
N ILE A 199 8.11 -12.27 -17.28
CA ILE A 199 8.41 -13.66 -17.03
C ILE A 199 7.31 -14.56 -17.61
N SER A 200 7.63 -15.83 -17.91
CA SER A 200 6.63 -16.82 -18.36
C SER A 200 5.60 -17.11 -17.27
N ARG A 201 4.39 -17.50 -17.65
CA ARG A 201 3.31 -17.83 -16.69
C ARG A 201 3.69 -18.99 -15.77
N GLU A 202 4.35 -19.99 -16.33
CA GLU A 202 4.79 -21.20 -15.63
C GLU A 202 5.81 -20.86 -14.55
N ALA A 203 6.76 -19.97 -14.85
CA ALA A 203 7.77 -19.54 -13.90
C ALA A 203 7.26 -18.50 -12.90
N PHE A 204 6.12 -17.84 -13.16
CA PHE A 204 5.60 -16.74 -12.33
C PHE A 204 5.27 -17.20 -10.89
N SER A 205 4.68 -18.38 -10.73
CA SER A 205 4.20 -18.88 -9.43
C SER A 205 5.26 -19.59 -8.59
N VAL A 206 6.39 -19.97 -9.21
CA VAL A 206 7.46 -20.70 -8.49
C VAL A 206 8.16 -19.76 -7.51
N GLY A 207 8.22 -20.15 -6.23
CA GLY A 207 8.96 -19.40 -5.21
C GLY A 207 8.45 -17.97 -4.95
N VAL A 208 7.15 -17.69 -5.14
CA VAL A 208 6.53 -16.44 -4.75
C VAL A 208 5.79 -16.61 -3.43
N THR A 209 5.98 -15.69 -2.52
CA THR A 209 5.38 -15.70 -1.19
C THR A 209 4.67 -14.37 -0.90
N SER A 210 3.74 -14.40 0.06
CA SER A 210 3.10 -13.21 0.59
C SER A 210 3.82 -12.76 1.87
N ILE A 211 4.36 -11.56 1.85
CA ILE A 211 4.94 -10.93 3.03
C ILE A 211 3.83 -10.16 3.74
N ASN A 212 3.53 -10.56 4.97
CA ASN A 212 2.49 -9.94 5.78
C ASN A 212 3.11 -8.90 6.72
N GLN A 213 2.62 -7.68 6.65
CA GLN A 213 2.85 -6.59 7.57
C GLN A 213 1.60 -6.39 8.44
N HIS A 214 1.68 -5.60 9.49
CA HIS A 214 0.56 -5.43 10.45
C HIS A 214 -0.77 -5.03 9.80
N SER A 215 -0.74 -4.21 8.74
CA SER A 215 -1.94 -3.64 8.11
C SER A 215 -2.10 -3.96 6.62
N TYR A 216 -1.11 -4.59 6.00
CA TYR A 216 -1.13 -4.91 4.56
C TYR A 216 -0.23 -6.11 4.25
N SER A 217 -0.39 -6.66 3.05
CA SER A 217 0.50 -7.70 2.52
C SER A 217 0.88 -7.39 1.07
N PHE A 218 2.03 -7.92 0.65
CA PHE A 218 2.49 -7.80 -0.73
C PHE A 218 3.19 -9.09 -1.17
N LEU A 219 3.21 -9.31 -2.49
CA LEU A 219 3.86 -10.46 -3.09
C LEU A 219 5.33 -10.18 -3.36
N MET A 220 6.18 -11.11 -2.95
CA MET A 220 7.62 -11.04 -3.13
C MET A 220 8.18 -12.42 -3.49
N ALA A 221 9.24 -12.46 -4.27
CA ALA A 221 10.02 -13.67 -4.51
C ALA A 221 10.72 -14.11 -3.22
N THR A 222 10.82 -15.43 -3.01
CA THR A 222 11.77 -15.98 -2.03
C THR A 222 13.22 -15.67 -2.45
N PRO A 223 14.22 -15.78 -1.56
CA PRO A 223 15.62 -15.55 -1.90
C PRO A 223 16.09 -16.32 -3.15
N GLU A 224 15.76 -17.61 -3.20
CA GLU A 224 16.11 -18.50 -4.30
C GLU A 224 15.50 -18.03 -5.62
N LYS A 225 14.20 -17.70 -5.57
CA LYS A 225 13.48 -17.19 -6.73
C LYS A 225 14.02 -15.86 -7.20
N ALA A 226 14.34 -14.97 -6.27
CA ALA A 226 14.90 -13.65 -6.58
C ALA A 226 16.26 -13.77 -7.28
N LEU A 227 17.09 -14.72 -6.85
CA LEU A 227 18.38 -15.03 -7.47
C LEU A 227 18.18 -15.62 -8.88
N CYS A 228 17.24 -16.57 -9.04
CA CYS A 228 16.89 -17.12 -10.35
C CYS A 228 16.43 -16.02 -11.33
N ASP A 229 15.54 -15.14 -10.90
CA ASP A 229 15.02 -14.05 -11.71
C ASP A 229 16.13 -13.03 -12.09
N LEU A 230 17.07 -12.78 -11.16
CA LEU A 230 18.20 -11.91 -11.41
C LEU A 230 19.11 -12.50 -12.51
N ILE A 231 19.50 -13.78 -12.40
CA ILE A 231 20.33 -14.47 -13.41
C ILE A 231 19.60 -14.56 -14.75
N ALA A 232 18.31 -14.92 -14.74
CA ALA A 232 17.51 -15.07 -15.96
C ALA A 232 17.41 -13.78 -16.78
N ASN A 233 17.38 -12.63 -16.10
CA ASN A 233 17.23 -11.29 -16.73
C ASN A 233 18.55 -10.52 -16.88
N SER A 234 19.68 -11.07 -16.46
CA SER A 234 21.00 -10.46 -16.65
C SER A 234 21.66 -11.01 -17.93
N PRO A 235 21.75 -10.26 -19.04
CA PRO A 235 22.20 -10.81 -20.33
C PRO A 235 23.59 -11.46 -20.26
N ASN A 236 24.48 -10.85 -19.52
CA ASN A 236 25.90 -11.20 -19.47
C ASN A 236 26.21 -12.33 -18.48
N VAL A 237 25.28 -12.72 -17.63
CA VAL A 237 25.49 -13.80 -16.65
C VAL A 237 25.24 -15.15 -17.31
N ASN A 238 26.28 -16.00 -17.34
CA ASN A 238 26.21 -17.37 -17.86
C ASN A 238 27.11 -18.29 -17.03
N LEU A 239 26.55 -18.92 -16.03
CA LEU A 239 27.28 -19.77 -15.08
C LEU A 239 27.42 -21.17 -15.68
N ARG A 240 28.63 -21.51 -16.16
CA ARG A 240 28.93 -22.82 -16.77
C ARG A 240 29.69 -23.73 -15.84
N TYR A 241 30.53 -23.19 -14.99
CA TYR A 241 31.41 -23.92 -14.08
C TYR A 241 31.15 -23.49 -12.62
N LEU A 242 31.52 -24.34 -11.67
CA LEU A 242 31.34 -24.05 -10.23
C LEU A 242 32.09 -22.79 -9.80
N LYS A 243 33.28 -22.53 -10.37
CA LYS A 243 34.02 -21.29 -10.12
C LYS A 243 33.31 -20.03 -10.59
N ASP A 244 32.46 -20.13 -11.62
CA ASP A 244 31.69 -18.99 -12.12
C ASP A 244 30.60 -18.60 -11.12
N VAL A 245 30.07 -19.58 -10.35
CA VAL A 245 29.08 -19.37 -9.29
C VAL A 245 29.69 -18.53 -8.18
N GLU A 246 30.85 -18.93 -7.68
CA GLU A 246 31.57 -18.23 -6.60
C GLU A 246 31.94 -16.80 -7.01
N ALA A 247 32.53 -16.64 -8.21
CA ALA A 247 32.87 -15.32 -8.75
C ALA A 247 31.62 -14.41 -8.92
N TYR A 248 30.47 -14.97 -9.31
CA TYR A 248 29.24 -14.23 -9.45
C TYR A 248 28.63 -13.82 -8.11
N LEU A 249 28.56 -14.79 -7.15
CA LEU A 249 27.95 -14.53 -5.84
C LEU A 249 28.75 -13.51 -5.03
N GLU A 250 30.06 -13.73 -4.88
CA GLU A 250 30.93 -12.84 -4.09
C GLU A 250 31.34 -11.57 -4.86
N GLY A 251 31.70 -11.72 -6.15
CA GLY A 251 32.25 -10.63 -6.94
C GLY A 251 31.18 -9.68 -7.50
N ASP A 252 30.16 -10.22 -8.16
CA ASP A 252 29.17 -9.40 -8.89
C ASP A 252 28.03 -8.92 -8.00
N ILE A 253 27.48 -9.78 -7.13
CA ILE A 253 26.32 -9.44 -6.30
C ILE A 253 26.65 -9.32 -4.81
N ARG A 254 27.85 -9.64 -4.40
CA ARG A 254 28.35 -9.56 -3.01
C ARG A 254 27.45 -10.26 -2.00
N MET A 255 26.97 -11.44 -2.40
CA MET A 255 26.21 -12.34 -1.53
C MET A 255 27.17 -13.28 -0.81
N ASP A 256 26.96 -13.46 0.49
CA ASP A 256 27.71 -14.44 1.28
C ASP A 256 27.41 -15.86 0.81
N ILE A 257 28.46 -16.68 0.61
CA ILE A 257 28.33 -18.08 0.20
C ILE A 257 27.59 -18.90 1.25
N ASP A 258 27.80 -18.64 2.54
CA ASP A 258 27.11 -19.37 3.61
C ASP A 258 25.61 -19.11 3.59
N ASP A 259 25.16 -17.91 3.25
CA ASP A 259 23.75 -17.60 3.09
C ASP A 259 23.17 -18.28 1.84
N PHE A 260 23.93 -18.33 0.76
CA PHE A 260 23.54 -19.06 -0.45
C PHE A 260 23.41 -20.57 -0.20
N LEU A 261 24.34 -21.19 0.54
CA LEU A 261 24.31 -22.62 0.84
C LEU A 261 23.12 -23.05 1.72
N ARG A 262 22.49 -22.11 2.43
CA ARG A 262 21.25 -22.35 3.23
C ARG A 262 19.97 -22.30 2.42
N MET A 263 20.01 -21.95 1.13
CA MET A 263 18.84 -21.79 0.29
C MET A 263 18.18 -23.13 -0.05
N ASP A 264 16.84 -23.11 -0.28
CA ASP A 264 16.07 -24.30 -0.65
C ASP A 264 16.34 -24.71 -2.11
N VAL A 265 17.05 -25.82 -2.25
CA VAL A 265 17.36 -26.41 -3.56
C VAL A 265 16.10 -26.76 -4.35
N GLY A 266 15.00 -27.12 -3.69
CA GLY A 266 13.75 -27.50 -4.35
C GLY A 266 13.12 -26.34 -5.15
N ILE A 267 13.35 -25.09 -4.77
CA ILE A 267 12.88 -23.92 -5.55
C ILE A 267 13.72 -23.79 -6.83
N PHE A 268 15.04 -23.95 -6.75
CA PHE A 268 15.92 -23.94 -7.92
C PHE A 268 15.56 -25.07 -8.90
N GLU A 269 15.33 -26.29 -8.40
CA GLU A 269 14.95 -27.44 -9.22
C GLU A 269 13.63 -27.20 -9.96
N ARG A 270 12.60 -26.68 -9.28
CA ARG A 270 11.33 -26.31 -9.94
C ARG A 270 11.51 -25.21 -10.97
N TYR A 271 12.38 -24.24 -10.69
CA TYR A 271 12.62 -23.13 -11.61
C TYR A 271 13.33 -23.60 -12.89
N THR A 272 14.26 -24.55 -12.83
CA THR A 272 14.96 -25.06 -14.02
C THR A 272 14.02 -25.63 -15.08
N GLN A 273 12.86 -26.15 -14.67
CA GLN A 273 11.87 -26.75 -15.58
C GLN A 273 11.09 -25.72 -16.41
N VAL A 274 10.93 -24.50 -15.90
CA VAL A 274 10.01 -23.49 -16.46
C VAL A 274 10.66 -22.14 -16.72
N GLY A 275 11.84 -21.90 -16.14
CA GLY A 275 12.54 -20.61 -16.20
C GLY A 275 13.54 -20.53 -17.35
N LYS A 276 14.03 -19.30 -17.57
CA LYS A 276 15.14 -19.06 -18.50
C LYS A 276 16.47 -19.43 -17.84
N LYS A 277 17.49 -19.71 -18.70
CA LYS A 277 18.86 -20.06 -18.27
C LYS A 277 18.93 -21.25 -17.29
N GLY A 278 18.12 -22.28 -17.49
CA GLY A 278 18.08 -23.48 -16.65
C GLY A 278 19.48 -24.08 -16.40
N LYS A 279 20.36 -24.13 -17.41
CA LYS A 279 21.73 -24.63 -17.24
C LYS A 279 22.56 -23.85 -16.21
N SER A 280 22.41 -22.53 -16.15
CA SER A 280 23.09 -21.70 -15.13
C SER A 280 22.51 -21.99 -13.74
N ILE A 281 21.20 -22.22 -13.63
CA ILE A 281 20.56 -22.59 -12.35
C ILE A 281 20.96 -24.01 -11.94
N GLU A 282 21.09 -24.96 -12.87
CA GLU A 282 21.64 -26.32 -12.58
C GLU A 282 23.06 -26.24 -12.01
N THR A 283 23.87 -25.28 -12.48
CA THR A 283 25.23 -25.06 -11.93
C THR A 283 25.18 -24.56 -10.49
N LEU A 284 24.22 -23.68 -10.13
CA LEU A 284 23.96 -23.29 -8.74
C LEU A 284 23.60 -24.51 -7.87
N ILE A 285 22.69 -25.36 -8.37
CA ILE A 285 22.27 -26.57 -7.65
C ILE A 285 23.48 -27.49 -7.40
N LYS A 286 24.33 -27.71 -8.42
CA LYS A 286 25.55 -28.49 -8.27
C LYS A 286 26.51 -27.89 -7.25
N TYR A 287 26.56 -26.57 -7.14
CA TYR A 287 27.41 -25.90 -6.16
C TYR A 287 26.90 -26.13 -4.72
N ILE A 288 25.59 -26.02 -4.48
CA ILE A 288 24.98 -26.28 -3.15
C ILE A 288 25.14 -27.76 -2.73
N LYS A 289 25.07 -28.68 -3.68
CA LYS A 289 25.16 -30.14 -3.40
C LYS A 289 26.59 -30.66 -3.28
N LYS A 290 27.61 -29.84 -3.48
CA LYS A 290 29.05 -30.20 -3.37
C LYS A 290 29.48 -30.25 -1.91
#